data_d832da2ec2f8c429fd5f6172783cb957
#
_entry.id   d832da2ec2f8c429fd5f6172783cb957
#
_cell.length_a   1.000
_cell.length_b   1.000
_cell.length_c   1.000
_cell.angle_alpha   90.00
_cell.angle_beta   90.00
_cell.angle_gamma   90.00
#
_symmetry.space_group_name_H-M   'P 1'
#
loop_
_entity.id
_entity.type
_entity.pdbx_description
1 polymer ?
#
loop_
_entity_poly.entity_id
_entity_poly.type
_entity_poly.pdbx_seq_one_letter_code
_entity_poly.pdbx_strand_id
1 'polypeptide(L)'
;DLFDTFASICYCDFYSPRNEDDFNQIELNIGVTNPELFKKIKPDLERLITFMTNGETWNINFYKKIKQGINISNAQVSFEKKINSIVLLSGGLDALAGAAQELGNNVLFVTFKTNKVESNKATQSFKEILKLNPNSYHIIIPKLLFNRKKQSTQRTRSLIFLASAFLYADYYKVSEVKIYENGIMSLNPTFSFRRRVTHTTHPRTLYIINTILKKLDINIKIVNPFNFLTKAEVIDLIPKSWNALISNTKTCSKMPGSKAFHNRKNSGICQCGICTACILRQIGMVNSSKSKYDDHYILPLNISLLNSIIAVSYTHLRAHETSAHMVC
;
A
#
# COMPACT_ATOMS: atom_id res chain seq x y z
N ASP A 1 5.37 17.70 11.13
CA ASP A 1 6.50 16.91 11.65
C ASP A 1 6.39 15.41 11.32
N LEU A 2 5.24 14.74 11.52
CA LEU A 2 5.11 13.30 11.22
C LEU A 2 5.33 13.00 9.72
N PHE A 3 4.76 13.81 8.83
CA PHE A 3 5.01 13.68 7.39
C PHE A 3 6.50 13.85 7.06
N ASP A 4 7.15 14.88 7.62
CA ASP A 4 8.57 15.12 7.39
C ASP A 4 9.42 13.96 7.91
N THR A 5 9.04 13.38 9.07
CA THR A 5 9.70 12.20 9.64
C THR A 5 9.60 11.00 8.70
N PHE A 6 8.41 10.67 8.22
CA PHE A 6 8.22 9.55 7.29
C PHE A 6 8.90 9.81 5.94
N ALA A 7 8.86 11.04 5.44
CA ALA A 7 9.58 11.42 4.22
C ALA A 7 11.10 11.29 4.38
N SER A 8 11.67 11.72 5.52
CA SER A 8 13.10 11.58 5.82
C SER A 8 13.53 10.12 5.89
N ILE A 9 12.74 9.26 6.53
CA ILE A 9 12.98 7.81 6.57
C ILE A 9 12.98 7.21 5.14
N CYS A 10 11.96 7.56 4.33
CA CYS A 10 11.90 7.10 2.95
C CYS A 10 13.09 7.59 2.12
N TYR A 11 13.46 8.85 2.26
CA TYR A 11 14.62 9.41 1.57
C TYR A 11 15.90 8.69 1.95
N CYS A 12 16.12 8.46 3.24
CA CYS A 12 17.28 7.73 3.74
C CYS A 12 17.34 6.31 3.19
N ASP A 13 16.22 5.59 3.17
CA ASP A 13 16.13 4.25 2.59
C ASP A 13 16.49 4.21 1.09
N PHE A 14 16.05 5.22 0.33
CA PHE A 14 16.40 5.36 -1.10
C PHE A 14 17.84 5.76 -1.36
N TYR A 15 18.44 6.50 -0.43
CA TYR A 15 19.75 7.11 -0.64
C TYR A 15 20.89 6.27 -0.06
N SER A 16 20.64 5.57 1.06
CA SER A 16 21.69 4.79 1.73
C SER A 16 21.94 3.47 0.99
N PRO A 17 23.17 3.22 0.48
CA PRO A 17 23.53 1.92 -0.08
C PRO A 17 23.58 0.88 1.04
N ARG A 18 23.34 -0.39 0.69
CA ARG A 18 23.43 -1.55 1.60
C ARG A 18 24.57 -2.45 1.16
N ASN A 19 25.30 -2.97 2.12
CA ASN A 19 26.24 -4.06 1.89
C ASN A 19 25.43 -5.38 1.82
N GLU A 20 25.82 -6.30 0.94
CA GLU A 20 25.05 -7.53 0.73
C GLU A 20 25.15 -8.51 1.91
N ASP A 21 26.24 -8.44 2.67
CA ASP A 21 26.62 -9.42 3.68
C ASP A 21 26.43 -8.94 5.13
N ASP A 22 26.05 -7.66 5.38
CA ASP A 22 25.99 -7.10 6.73
C ASP A 22 24.58 -6.65 7.12
N PHE A 23 24.26 -6.80 8.40
CA PHE A 23 23.14 -6.09 9.04
C PHE A 23 23.48 -4.60 9.06
N ASN A 24 22.92 -3.88 8.09
CA ASN A 24 23.19 -2.45 7.96
C ASN A 24 22.66 -1.70 9.19
N GLN A 25 23.51 -0.86 9.75
CA GLN A 25 23.16 0.13 10.74
C GLN A 25 22.99 1.49 10.07
N ILE A 26 21.84 2.09 10.24
CA ILE A 26 21.49 3.38 9.63
C ILE A 26 21.25 4.38 10.72
N GLU A 27 22.00 5.48 10.73
CA GLU A 27 21.78 6.62 11.60
C GLU A 27 21.05 7.72 10.84
N LEU A 28 19.99 8.26 11.44
CA LEU A 28 19.16 9.30 10.83
C LEU A 28 18.82 10.39 11.84
N ASN A 29 19.25 11.64 11.54
CA ASN A 29 18.95 12.80 12.34
C ASN A 29 17.80 13.59 11.69
N ILE A 30 16.69 13.80 12.41
CA ILE A 30 15.46 14.42 11.90
C ILE A 30 15.14 15.68 12.69
N GLY A 31 14.99 16.80 11.97
CA GLY A 31 14.52 18.05 12.55
C GLY A 31 13.01 18.06 12.73
N VAL A 32 12.55 18.29 13.96
CA VAL A 32 11.13 18.37 14.32
C VAL A 32 10.85 19.61 15.18
N THR A 33 9.61 20.05 15.23
CA THR A 33 9.22 21.23 16.03
C THR A 33 9.31 20.95 17.54
N ASN A 34 8.91 19.73 17.95
CA ASN A 34 8.93 19.30 19.36
C ASN A 34 9.72 17.99 19.50
N PRO A 35 11.06 18.05 19.70
CA PRO A 35 11.87 16.85 19.85
C PRO A 35 11.47 15.95 21.02
N GLU A 36 11.04 16.52 22.14
CA GLU A 36 10.65 15.76 23.33
C GLU A 36 9.42 14.88 23.08
N LEU A 37 8.46 15.38 22.29
CA LEU A 37 7.31 14.60 21.87
C LEU A 37 7.75 13.45 20.95
N PHE A 38 8.65 13.72 20.01
CA PHE A 38 9.12 12.71 19.04
C PHE A 38 10.06 11.68 19.68
N LYS A 39 10.80 12.02 20.72
CA LYS A 39 11.57 11.04 21.52
C LYS A 39 10.68 9.95 22.10
N LYS A 40 9.43 10.26 22.48
CA LYS A 40 8.47 9.27 23.01
C LYS A 40 8.09 8.18 22.01
N ILE A 41 8.12 8.51 20.73
CA ILE A 41 7.78 7.57 19.64
C ILE A 41 9.01 6.93 18.97
N LYS A 42 10.24 7.36 19.34
CA LYS A 42 11.48 6.81 18.78
C LYS A 42 11.52 5.27 18.81
N PRO A 43 11.24 4.60 19.94
CA PRO A 43 11.30 3.13 19.99
C PRO A 43 10.29 2.46 19.03
N ASP A 44 9.11 3.06 18.86
CA ASP A 44 8.10 2.52 17.95
C ASP A 44 8.49 2.76 16.49
N LEU A 45 9.06 3.92 16.17
CA LEU A 45 9.57 4.21 14.82
C LEU A 45 10.70 3.25 14.44
N GLU A 46 11.67 3.05 15.30
CA GLU A 46 12.78 2.13 15.06
C GLU A 46 12.28 0.70 14.89
N ARG A 47 11.36 0.24 15.74
CA ARG A 47 10.70 -1.06 15.63
C ARG A 47 9.92 -1.21 14.33
N LEU A 48 9.20 -0.17 13.91
CA LEU A 48 8.45 -0.13 12.66
C LEU A 48 9.39 -0.31 11.46
N ILE A 49 10.45 0.49 11.41
CA ILE A 49 11.35 0.52 10.26
C ILE A 49 12.19 -0.77 10.20
N THR A 50 12.70 -1.25 11.33
CA THR A 50 13.38 -2.55 11.43
C THR A 50 12.50 -3.67 10.89
N PHE A 51 11.22 -3.68 11.23
CA PHE A 51 10.26 -4.65 10.70
C PHE A 51 10.05 -4.48 9.19
N MET A 52 9.86 -3.23 8.70
CA MET A 52 9.65 -2.95 7.28
C MET A 52 10.88 -3.23 6.42
N THR A 53 12.07 -3.12 6.99
CA THR A 53 13.34 -3.36 6.29
C THR A 53 13.89 -4.78 6.47
N ASN A 54 13.11 -5.66 7.13
CA ASN A 54 13.48 -7.06 7.40
C ASN A 54 14.76 -7.20 8.23
N GLY A 55 14.86 -6.46 9.33
CA GLY A 55 15.90 -6.62 10.35
C GLY A 55 17.04 -5.58 10.30
N GLU A 56 17.00 -4.59 9.40
CA GLU A 56 17.98 -3.50 9.43
C GLU A 56 17.83 -2.69 10.72
N THR A 57 18.96 -2.35 11.37
CA THR A 57 18.96 -1.52 12.57
C THR A 57 18.96 -0.05 12.21
N TRP A 58 18.04 0.69 12.80
CA TRP A 58 17.91 2.13 12.60
C TRP A 58 18.06 2.85 13.95
N ASN A 59 18.90 3.87 13.99
CA ASN A 59 19.04 4.79 15.13
C ASN A 59 18.54 6.17 14.69
N ILE A 60 17.38 6.59 15.21
CA ILE A 60 16.75 7.85 14.86
C ILE A 60 16.96 8.86 15.97
N ASN A 61 17.54 10.01 15.64
CA ASN A 61 17.72 11.12 16.56
C ASN A 61 16.86 12.30 16.13
N PHE A 62 16.27 12.98 17.11
CA PHE A 62 15.45 14.16 16.87
C PHE A 62 16.13 15.40 17.42
N TYR A 63 16.16 16.47 16.61
CA TYR A 63 16.64 17.79 17.01
C TYR A 63 15.60 18.87 16.69
N LYS A 64 15.69 20.00 17.37
CA LYS A 64 14.76 21.12 17.16
C LYS A 64 15.07 21.79 15.81
N LYS A 65 14.13 21.76 14.87
CA LYS A 65 14.26 22.53 13.62
C LYS A 65 13.93 23.99 13.85
N ILE A 66 14.70 24.88 13.21
CA ILE A 66 14.35 26.27 13.10
C ILE A 66 13.21 26.39 12.10
N LYS A 67 12.09 27.02 12.49
CA LYS A 67 10.97 27.29 11.58
C LYS A 67 11.47 28.23 10.47
N GLN A 68 11.71 27.73 9.29
CA GLN A 68 11.78 28.56 8.11
C GLN A 68 10.33 28.77 7.65
N GLY A 69 9.92 30.03 7.58
CA GLY A 69 8.60 30.41 7.06
C GLY A 69 8.52 30.05 5.58
N ILE A 70 7.97 28.89 5.28
CA ILE A 70 7.55 28.57 3.92
C ILE A 70 6.19 29.20 3.75
N ASN A 71 6.10 30.27 2.93
CA ASN A 71 4.82 30.76 2.43
C ASN A 71 4.24 29.70 1.48
N ILE A 72 3.45 28.79 2.03
CA ILE A 72 2.60 27.94 1.22
C ILE A 72 1.48 28.85 0.70
N SER A 73 1.52 29.20 -0.59
CA SER A 73 0.37 29.79 -1.25
C SER A 73 -0.83 28.90 -0.99
N ASN A 74 -1.89 29.44 -0.41
CA ASN A 74 -3.11 28.74 0.00
C ASN A 74 -3.88 28.24 -1.23
N ALA A 75 -3.39 27.24 -1.94
CA ALA A 75 -4.19 26.45 -2.86
C ALA A 75 -5.09 25.54 -2.02
N GLN A 76 -6.16 26.10 -1.47
CA GLN A 76 -7.18 25.33 -0.78
C GLN A 76 -7.96 24.53 -1.83
N VAL A 77 -7.82 23.22 -1.82
CA VAL A 77 -8.73 22.33 -2.52
C VAL A 77 -9.96 22.17 -1.64
N SER A 78 -11.00 22.96 -1.91
CA SER A 78 -12.31 22.79 -1.23
C SER A 78 -13.16 21.84 -2.05
N PHE A 79 -13.79 20.87 -1.38
CA PHE A 79 -14.80 20.02 -1.99
C PHE A 79 -16.20 20.53 -1.58
N GLU A 80 -17.15 20.40 -2.48
CA GLU A 80 -18.55 20.83 -2.23
C GLU A 80 -19.21 20.07 -1.09
N LYS A 81 -18.83 18.80 -0.90
CA LYS A 81 -19.39 17.93 0.12
C LYS A 81 -18.35 17.60 1.20
N LYS A 82 -18.83 17.47 2.44
CA LYS A 82 -17.99 17.02 3.55
C LYS A 82 -17.44 15.61 3.27
N ILE A 83 -16.12 15.43 3.34
CA ILE A 83 -15.46 14.12 3.22
C ILE A 83 -15.70 13.32 4.50
N ASN A 84 -16.12 12.07 4.35
CA ASN A 84 -16.40 11.17 5.47
C ASN A 84 -15.36 10.02 5.55
N SER A 85 -14.69 9.71 4.46
CA SER A 85 -13.73 8.60 4.38
C SER A 85 -12.55 8.97 3.49
N ILE A 86 -11.35 8.55 3.89
CA ILE A 86 -10.14 8.67 3.07
C ILE A 86 -9.62 7.28 2.77
N VAL A 87 -9.42 6.99 1.48
CA VAL A 87 -9.07 5.67 0.98
C VAL A 87 -7.84 5.75 0.08
N LEU A 88 -6.85 4.92 0.35
CA LEU A 88 -5.69 4.77 -0.54
C LEU A 88 -6.07 3.94 -1.77
N LEU A 89 -5.94 4.53 -2.96
CA LEU A 89 -6.31 3.91 -4.24
C LEU A 89 -5.08 3.64 -5.09
N SER A 90 -4.72 2.35 -5.22
CA SER A 90 -3.55 1.92 -6.01
C SER A 90 -3.88 1.59 -7.48
N GLY A 91 -5.15 1.45 -7.84
CA GLY A 91 -5.59 0.94 -9.14
C GLY A 91 -5.48 -0.59 -9.27
N GLY A 92 -5.21 -1.30 -8.18
CA GLY A 92 -5.24 -2.75 -8.09
C GLY A 92 -6.64 -3.30 -7.85
N LEU A 93 -6.76 -4.63 -7.91
CA LEU A 93 -8.05 -5.33 -7.75
C LEU A 93 -8.64 -5.15 -6.35
N ASP A 94 -7.81 -5.23 -5.29
CA ASP A 94 -8.27 -5.00 -3.91
C ASP A 94 -8.72 -3.55 -3.68
N ALA A 95 -8.00 -2.60 -4.28
CA ALA A 95 -8.40 -1.20 -4.23
C ALA A 95 -9.73 -0.95 -4.95
N LEU A 96 -10.03 -1.67 -6.05
CA LEU A 96 -11.34 -1.63 -6.70
C LEU A 96 -12.44 -2.19 -5.79
N ALA A 97 -12.19 -3.35 -5.19
CA ALA A 97 -13.13 -3.95 -4.24
C ALA A 97 -13.37 -3.04 -3.03
N GLY A 98 -12.30 -2.43 -2.51
CA GLY A 98 -12.37 -1.45 -1.42
C GLY A 98 -13.16 -0.19 -1.81
N ALA A 99 -12.95 0.33 -3.01
CA ALA A 99 -13.73 1.46 -3.51
C ALA A 99 -15.23 1.13 -3.59
N ALA A 100 -15.57 -0.11 -3.90
CA ALA A 100 -16.97 -0.57 -3.92
C ALA A 100 -17.61 -0.63 -2.51
N GLN A 101 -16.81 -0.85 -1.46
CA GLN A 101 -17.31 -0.79 -0.07
C GLN A 101 -17.64 0.64 0.38
N GLU A 102 -17.17 1.62 -0.35
CA GLU A 102 -17.43 3.04 -0.07
C GLU A 102 -18.59 3.64 -0.89
N LEU A 103 -19.37 2.81 -1.57
CA LEU A 103 -20.53 3.27 -2.32
C LEU A 103 -21.51 4.03 -1.43
N GLY A 104 -21.94 5.21 -1.91
CA GLY A 104 -22.83 6.10 -1.15
C GLY A 104 -22.13 7.02 -0.15
N ASN A 105 -20.86 6.79 0.18
CA ASN A 105 -20.09 7.67 1.05
C ASN A 105 -19.46 8.83 0.26
N ASN A 106 -19.22 9.95 0.95
CA ASN A 106 -18.39 11.04 0.44
C ASN A 106 -16.93 10.71 0.66
N VAL A 107 -16.28 10.15 -0.34
CA VAL A 107 -14.94 9.56 -0.24
C VAL A 107 -13.89 10.41 -0.94
N LEU A 108 -12.76 10.60 -0.28
CA LEU A 108 -11.54 11.08 -0.92
C LEU A 108 -10.60 9.89 -1.21
N PHE A 109 -10.46 9.54 -2.47
CA PHE A 109 -9.46 8.60 -2.91
C PHE A 109 -8.10 9.30 -3.08
N VAL A 110 -7.07 8.73 -2.48
CA VAL A 110 -5.71 9.24 -2.55
C VAL A 110 -4.83 8.25 -3.29
N THR A 111 -4.27 8.67 -4.41
CA THR A 111 -3.32 7.89 -5.20
C THR A 111 -1.94 8.53 -5.15
N PHE A 112 -0.92 7.74 -4.89
CA PHE A 112 0.45 8.17 -4.96
C PHE A 112 1.07 7.74 -6.30
N LYS A 113 1.59 8.70 -7.06
CA LYS A 113 2.19 8.42 -8.37
C LYS A 113 3.56 7.77 -8.20
N THR A 114 3.63 6.45 -8.39
CA THR A 114 4.88 5.69 -8.36
C THR A 114 5.54 5.63 -9.73
N ASN A 115 4.76 5.35 -10.76
CA ASN A 115 5.17 5.39 -12.16
C ASN A 115 3.97 5.81 -13.03
N LYS A 116 4.26 6.16 -14.30
CA LYS A 116 3.25 6.66 -15.23
C LYS A 116 2.12 5.63 -15.47
N VAL A 117 2.47 4.36 -15.57
CA VAL A 117 1.49 3.30 -15.88
C VAL A 117 0.52 3.07 -14.72
N GLU A 118 1.04 2.94 -13.49
CA GLU A 118 0.21 2.73 -12.29
C GLU A 118 -0.71 3.93 -12.05
N SER A 119 -0.20 5.15 -12.16
CA SER A 119 -1.02 6.34 -11.98
C SER A 119 -2.10 6.50 -13.05
N ASN A 120 -1.81 6.15 -14.30
CA ASN A 120 -2.81 6.19 -15.38
C ASN A 120 -3.93 5.16 -15.13
N LYS A 121 -3.59 3.94 -14.68
CA LYS A 121 -4.57 2.91 -14.34
C LYS A 121 -5.43 3.32 -13.15
N ALA A 122 -4.84 3.88 -12.10
CA ALA A 122 -5.60 4.42 -10.96
C ALA A 122 -6.54 5.55 -11.41
N THR A 123 -6.07 6.46 -12.27
CA THR A 123 -6.89 7.55 -12.83
C THR A 123 -8.03 7.02 -13.69
N GLN A 124 -7.76 6.04 -14.54
CA GLN A 124 -8.79 5.42 -15.38
C GLN A 124 -9.84 4.69 -14.52
N SER A 125 -9.40 3.90 -13.54
CA SER A 125 -10.30 3.21 -12.60
C SER A 125 -11.17 4.21 -11.85
N PHE A 126 -10.60 5.34 -11.40
CA PHE A 126 -11.36 6.36 -10.70
C PHE A 126 -12.42 7.02 -11.58
N LYS A 127 -12.15 7.28 -12.86
CA LYS A 127 -13.14 7.85 -13.78
C LYS A 127 -14.40 6.98 -13.88
N GLU A 128 -14.22 5.68 -13.88
CA GLU A 128 -15.35 4.74 -13.87
C GLU A 128 -16.01 4.63 -12.50
N ILE A 129 -15.23 4.64 -11.42
CA ILE A 129 -15.74 4.67 -10.04
C ILE A 129 -16.60 5.93 -9.83
N LEU A 130 -16.16 7.10 -10.33
CA LEU A 130 -16.91 8.36 -10.19
C LEU A 130 -18.29 8.30 -10.86
N LYS A 131 -18.43 7.62 -11.99
CA LYS A 131 -19.74 7.43 -12.64
C LYS A 131 -20.70 6.60 -11.76
N LEU A 132 -20.16 5.68 -10.97
CA LEU A 132 -20.91 4.77 -10.12
C LEU A 132 -21.06 5.27 -8.67
N ASN A 133 -20.16 6.14 -8.23
CA ASN A 133 -20.21 6.84 -6.95
C ASN A 133 -19.90 8.33 -7.14
N PRO A 134 -20.90 9.17 -7.52
CA PRO A 134 -20.71 10.60 -7.81
C PRO A 134 -20.23 11.42 -6.60
N ASN A 135 -20.30 10.86 -5.40
CA ASN A 135 -19.85 11.50 -4.16
C ASN A 135 -18.35 11.26 -3.86
N SER A 136 -17.61 10.79 -4.85
CA SER A 136 -16.17 10.51 -4.71
C SER A 136 -15.33 11.65 -5.26
N TYR A 137 -14.18 11.87 -4.63
CA TYR A 137 -13.13 12.78 -5.08
C TYR A 137 -11.82 12.03 -5.21
N HIS A 138 -10.92 12.53 -6.06
CA HIS A 138 -9.62 11.88 -6.28
C HIS A 138 -8.49 12.88 -6.28
N ILE A 139 -7.49 12.63 -5.45
CA ILE A 139 -6.24 13.37 -5.44
C ILE A 139 -5.11 12.45 -5.86
N ILE A 140 -4.30 12.93 -6.80
CA ILE A 140 -3.07 12.26 -7.23
C ILE A 140 -1.88 13.03 -6.69
N ILE A 141 -1.18 12.44 -5.74
CA ILE A 141 0.05 13.00 -5.20
C ILE A 141 1.18 12.75 -6.21
N PRO A 142 1.90 13.81 -6.63
CA PRO A 142 2.97 13.66 -7.60
C PRO A 142 4.10 12.77 -7.07
N LYS A 143 4.80 12.13 -7.98
CA LYS A 143 5.97 11.32 -7.65
C LYS A 143 7.05 12.20 -7.03
N LEU A 144 7.52 11.81 -5.86
CA LEU A 144 8.73 12.40 -5.29
C LEU A 144 9.94 11.90 -6.07
N LEU A 145 10.76 12.82 -6.54
CA LEU A 145 12.00 12.52 -7.26
C LEU A 145 13.10 12.33 -6.22
N PHE A 146 13.44 11.07 -5.94
CA PHE A 146 14.61 10.71 -5.17
C PHE A 146 15.71 10.21 -6.10
N ASN A 147 16.91 10.73 -5.95
CA ASN A 147 18.09 10.16 -6.60
C ASN A 147 18.46 8.87 -5.89
N ARG A 148 18.03 7.75 -6.48
CA ARG A 148 18.29 6.43 -5.93
C ARG A 148 19.74 6.04 -6.11
N LYS A 149 20.43 5.64 -5.05
CA LYS A 149 21.75 5.01 -5.11
C LYS A 149 21.64 3.54 -5.50
N LYS A 150 22.69 3.01 -6.13
CA LYS A 150 22.82 1.57 -6.33
C LYS A 150 22.79 0.88 -4.96
N GLN A 151 22.23 -0.32 -4.87
CA GLN A 151 22.10 -1.13 -3.66
C GLN A 151 21.18 -0.52 -2.55
N SER A 152 20.51 0.58 -2.81
CA SER A 152 19.49 1.12 -1.90
C SER A 152 18.16 0.36 -1.99
N THR A 153 17.30 0.53 -0.99
CA THR A 153 15.99 -0.13 -0.97
C THR A 153 14.81 0.85 -1.10
N GLN A 154 13.60 0.36 -1.17
CA GLN A 154 12.37 1.14 -1.23
C GLN A 154 11.32 0.56 -0.26
N ARG A 155 11.75 -0.12 0.79
CA ARG A 155 10.85 -0.86 1.67
C ARG A 155 9.98 0.05 2.52
N THR A 156 10.51 1.23 2.87
CA THR A 156 9.81 2.23 3.68
C THR A 156 8.94 3.19 2.84
N ARG A 157 8.94 3.07 1.52
CA ARG A 157 8.24 3.98 0.59
C ARG A 157 6.76 4.18 0.92
N SER A 158 6.11 3.17 1.44
CA SER A 158 4.70 3.25 1.81
C SER A 158 4.42 4.21 2.95
N LEU A 159 5.39 4.51 3.81
CA LEU A 159 5.22 5.47 4.91
C LEU A 159 4.83 6.85 4.40
N ILE A 160 5.38 7.28 3.25
CA ILE A 160 5.02 8.57 2.68
C ILE A 160 3.61 8.58 2.07
N PHE A 161 3.14 7.43 1.57
CA PHE A 161 1.76 7.29 1.08
C PHE A 161 0.77 7.42 2.22
N LEU A 162 1.07 6.77 3.35
CA LEU A 162 0.27 6.84 4.57
C LEU A 162 0.30 8.24 5.17
N ALA A 163 1.48 8.85 5.27
CA ALA A 163 1.63 10.21 5.80
C ALA A 163 0.85 11.23 4.96
N SER A 164 0.84 11.07 3.64
CA SER A 164 0.04 11.92 2.77
C SER A 164 -1.46 11.78 3.03
N ALA A 165 -1.95 10.54 3.21
CA ALA A 165 -3.35 10.31 3.56
C ALA A 165 -3.70 10.89 4.94
N PHE A 166 -2.78 10.83 5.91
CA PHE A 166 -2.97 11.44 7.23
C PHE A 166 -3.07 12.97 7.16
N LEU A 167 -2.31 13.64 6.28
CA LEU A 167 -2.45 15.08 6.07
C LEU A 167 -3.85 15.44 5.57
N TYR A 168 -4.39 14.69 4.63
CA TYR A 168 -5.77 14.91 4.17
C TYR A 168 -6.79 14.55 5.24
N ALA A 169 -6.56 13.48 6.03
CA ALA A 169 -7.42 13.10 7.13
C ALA A 169 -7.49 14.20 8.19
N ASP A 170 -6.36 14.79 8.56
CA ASP A 170 -6.32 15.91 9.49
C ASP A 170 -6.99 17.17 8.91
N TYR A 171 -6.71 17.49 7.65
CA TYR A 171 -7.30 18.66 6.98
C TYR A 171 -8.82 18.59 6.91
N TYR A 172 -9.39 17.43 6.50
CA TYR A 172 -10.83 17.23 6.38
C TYR A 172 -11.50 16.74 7.67
N LYS A 173 -10.73 16.62 8.76
CA LYS A 173 -11.20 16.14 10.07
C LYS A 173 -11.85 14.75 10.00
N VAL A 174 -11.24 13.87 9.22
CA VAL A 174 -11.61 12.46 9.10
C VAL A 174 -10.75 11.64 10.05
N SER A 175 -11.37 10.85 10.91
CA SER A 175 -10.66 10.06 11.93
C SER A 175 -10.17 8.70 11.44
N GLU A 176 -10.49 8.30 10.21
CA GLU A 176 -10.12 6.99 9.68
C GLU A 176 -9.57 7.07 8.26
N VAL A 177 -8.41 6.46 8.05
CA VAL A 177 -7.80 6.22 6.73
C VAL A 177 -7.88 4.74 6.44
N LYS A 178 -8.43 4.38 5.28
CA LYS A 178 -8.58 2.99 4.87
C LYS A 178 -7.58 2.61 3.78
N ILE A 179 -7.00 1.43 3.93
CA ILE A 179 -6.22 0.77 2.90
C ILE A 179 -6.80 -0.63 2.70
N TYR A 180 -7.04 -1.02 1.47
CA TYR A 180 -7.68 -2.29 1.15
C TYR A 180 -6.68 -3.25 0.53
N GLU A 181 -6.35 -4.30 1.26
CA GLU A 181 -5.45 -5.37 0.82
C GLU A 181 -5.89 -6.70 1.45
N ASN A 182 -6.04 -7.75 0.67
CA ASN A 182 -6.42 -9.07 1.19
C ASN A 182 -5.40 -9.62 2.18
N GLY A 183 -5.82 -10.55 3.05
CA GLY A 183 -5.01 -11.05 4.16
C GLY A 183 -3.68 -11.66 3.72
N ILE A 184 -3.65 -12.43 2.63
CA ILE A 184 -2.42 -13.07 2.13
C ILE A 184 -1.39 -12.02 1.70
N MET A 185 -1.83 -11.00 0.96
CA MET A 185 -0.94 -9.92 0.53
C MET A 185 -0.55 -9.01 1.69
N SER A 186 -1.43 -8.82 2.66
CA SER A 186 -1.13 -8.05 3.88
C SER A 186 -0.05 -8.72 4.72
N LEU A 187 -0.15 -10.01 4.97
CA LEU A 187 0.87 -10.77 5.68
C LEU A 187 2.17 -10.88 4.88
N ASN A 188 2.05 -10.96 3.55
CA ASN A 188 3.15 -11.05 2.59
C ASN A 188 4.30 -11.96 3.07
N PRO A 189 4.01 -13.25 3.36
CA PRO A 189 4.98 -14.16 3.96
C PRO A 189 6.21 -14.34 3.06
N THR A 190 7.39 -14.37 3.67
CA THR A 190 8.64 -14.66 2.97
C THR A 190 8.85 -16.15 2.88
N PHE A 191 8.82 -16.70 1.68
CA PHE A 191 9.17 -18.10 1.42
C PHE A 191 10.66 -18.31 1.12
N SER A 192 11.48 -17.25 1.16
CA SER A 192 12.92 -17.31 0.90
C SER A 192 13.64 -16.17 1.62
N PHE A 193 14.74 -16.49 2.31
CA PHE A 193 15.61 -15.52 2.99
C PHE A 193 16.18 -14.43 2.04
N ARG A 194 16.27 -14.72 0.75
CA ARG A 194 16.74 -13.76 -0.27
C ARG A 194 15.64 -12.82 -0.77
N ARG A 195 14.38 -13.06 -0.43
CA ARG A 195 13.26 -12.24 -0.91
C ARG A 195 13.05 -11.05 0.00
N ARG A 196 13.29 -9.87 -0.52
CA ARG A 196 13.02 -8.60 0.16
C ARG A 196 11.54 -8.26 -0.03
N VAL A 197 10.71 -8.60 0.94
CA VAL A 197 9.27 -8.27 0.93
C VAL A 197 9.03 -6.90 1.54
N THR A 198 7.91 -6.29 1.15
CA THR A 198 7.40 -5.06 1.77
C THR A 198 6.28 -5.41 2.74
N HIS A 199 6.26 -4.78 3.89
CA HIS A 199 5.27 -5.02 4.94
C HIS A 199 4.30 -3.84 5.10
N THR A 200 3.90 -3.21 3.99
CA THR A 200 3.10 -1.97 3.98
C THR A 200 1.80 -2.09 4.76
N THR A 201 1.03 -3.15 4.49
CA THR A 201 -0.31 -3.39 5.02
C THR A 201 -0.35 -4.48 6.08
N HIS A 202 0.84 -4.95 6.48
CA HIS A 202 0.94 -6.00 7.51
C HIS A 202 0.29 -5.52 8.82
N PRO A 203 -0.50 -6.37 9.51
CA PRO A 203 -1.18 -6.00 10.75
C PRO A 203 -0.26 -5.35 11.79
N ARG A 204 0.96 -5.89 11.95
CA ARG A 204 1.97 -5.31 12.84
C ARG A 204 2.39 -3.91 12.43
N THR A 205 2.53 -3.63 11.14
CA THR A 205 2.84 -2.28 10.61
C THR A 205 1.73 -1.30 10.99
N LEU A 206 0.46 -1.67 10.71
CA LEU A 206 -0.69 -0.82 11.01
C LEU A 206 -0.85 -0.61 12.51
N TYR A 207 -0.64 -1.64 13.32
CA TYR A 207 -0.67 -1.54 14.78
C TYR A 207 0.37 -0.55 15.31
N ILE A 208 1.63 -0.64 14.86
CA ILE A 208 2.69 0.26 15.32
C ILE A 208 2.41 1.70 14.86
N ILE A 209 1.95 1.90 13.62
CA ILE A 209 1.58 3.24 13.13
C ILE A 209 0.44 3.83 13.97
N ASN A 210 -0.60 3.06 14.26
CA ASN A 210 -1.70 3.52 15.13
C ASN A 210 -1.22 3.86 16.55
N THR A 211 -0.23 3.12 17.06
CA THR A 211 0.41 3.41 18.36
C THR A 211 1.18 4.74 18.31
N ILE A 212 1.92 4.98 17.22
CA ILE A 212 2.63 6.26 16.99
C ILE A 212 1.64 7.42 16.91
N LEU A 213 0.57 7.29 16.12
CA LEU A 213 -0.46 8.32 15.99
C LEU A 213 -1.07 8.66 17.36
N LYS A 214 -1.43 7.64 18.14
CA LYS A 214 -1.97 7.82 19.49
C LYS A 214 -0.99 8.54 20.42
N LYS A 215 0.30 8.17 20.41
CA LYS A 215 1.34 8.82 21.24
C LYS A 215 1.61 10.27 20.85
N LEU A 216 1.34 10.64 19.59
CA LEU A 216 1.43 12.00 19.08
C LEU A 216 0.14 12.81 19.26
N ASP A 217 -0.88 12.23 19.91
CA ASP A 217 -2.21 12.82 20.08
C ASP A 217 -2.89 13.17 18.74
N ILE A 218 -2.64 12.35 17.72
CA ILE A 218 -3.25 12.48 16.40
C ILE A 218 -4.49 11.56 16.35
N ASN A 219 -5.67 12.15 16.33
CA ASN A 219 -6.94 11.43 16.30
C ASN A 219 -7.27 10.87 14.91
N ILE A 220 -6.36 10.07 14.36
CA ILE A 220 -6.53 9.36 13.09
C ILE A 220 -6.12 7.90 13.31
N LYS A 221 -6.88 6.99 12.70
CA LYS A 221 -6.60 5.55 12.71
C LYS A 221 -6.48 5.05 11.28
N ILE A 222 -5.48 4.21 11.02
CA ILE A 222 -5.39 3.46 9.76
C ILE A 222 -5.91 2.05 9.96
N VAL A 223 -6.75 1.59 9.02
CA VAL A 223 -7.36 0.26 9.04
C VAL A 223 -7.26 -0.44 7.69
N ASN A 224 -7.18 -1.75 7.72
CA ASN A 224 -7.36 -2.60 6.55
C ASN A 224 -8.57 -3.52 6.77
N PRO A 225 -9.75 -3.18 6.21
CA PRO A 225 -10.95 -4.00 6.39
C PRO A 225 -10.86 -5.40 5.79
N PHE A 226 -9.92 -5.64 4.86
CA PHE A 226 -9.76 -6.92 4.17
C PHE A 226 -8.69 -7.84 4.79
N ASN A 227 -8.21 -7.53 5.98
CA ASN A 227 -7.10 -8.23 6.63
C ASN A 227 -7.32 -9.74 6.81
N PHE A 228 -8.57 -10.14 6.97
CA PHE A 228 -8.97 -11.54 7.20
C PHE A 228 -9.65 -12.18 6.00
N LEU A 229 -9.72 -11.47 4.87
CA LEU A 229 -10.35 -11.99 3.65
C LEU A 229 -9.32 -12.59 2.71
N THR A 230 -9.69 -13.71 2.10
CA THR A 230 -8.96 -14.29 0.97
C THR A 230 -9.10 -13.43 -0.27
N LYS A 231 -8.27 -13.66 -1.28
CA LYS A 231 -8.37 -12.94 -2.54
C LYS A 231 -9.71 -13.19 -3.25
N ALA A 232 -10.27 -14.40 -3.16
CA ALA A 232 -11.56 -14.75 -3.74
C ALA A 232 -12.71 -14.00 -3.07
N GLU A 233 -12.75 -14.00 -1.74
CA GLU A 233 -13.75 -13.25 -0.97
C GLU A 233 -13.70 -11.75 -1.29
N VAL A 234 -12.51 -11.16 -1.37
CA VAL A 234 -12.35 -9.75 -1.77
C VAL A 234 -12.92 -9.49 -3.17
N ILE A 235 -12.69 -10.40 -4.12
CA ILE A 235 -13.22 -10.28 -5.48
C ILE A 235 -14.75 -10.36 -5.47
N ASP A 236 -15.32 -11.23 -4.66
CA ASP A 236 -16.77 -11.42 -4.56
C ASP A 236 -17.50 -10.21 -3.95
N LEU A 237 -16.80 -9.38 -3.19
CA LEU A 237 -17.33 -8.10 -2.68
C LEU A 237 -17.57 -7.04 -3.79
N ILE A 238 -17.00 -7.20 -4.97
CA ILE A 238 -17.21 -6.27 -6.09
C ILE A 238 -18.66 -6.42 -6.60
N PRO A 239 -19.47 -5.36 -6.66
CA PRO A 239 -20.85 -5.44 -7.16
C PRO A 239 -20.91 -5.91 -8.62
N LYS A 240 -22.01 -6.54 -9.02
CA LYS A 240 -22.22 -7.01 -10.40
C LYS A 240 -22.07 -5.89 -11.44
N SER A 241 -22.54 -4.68 -11.11
CA SER A 241 -22.42 -3.49 -11.96
C SER A 241 -20.96 -3.05 -12.19
N TRP A 242 -20.01 -3.50 -11.37
CA TRP A 242 -18.59 -3.15 -11.48
C TRP A 242 -17.75 -4.28 -12.11
N ASN A 243 -18.34 -5.38 -12.49
CA ASN A 243 -17.60 -6.53 -13.03
C ASN A 243 -16.73 -6.17 -14.23
N ALA A 244 -17.19 -5.29 -15.12
CA ALA A 244 -16.41 -4.83 -16.27
C ALA A 244 -15.13 -4.05 -15.88
N LEU A 245 -15.05 -3.53 -14.65
CA LEU A 245 -13.88 -2.81 -14.16
C LEU A 245 -12.74 -3.75 -13.73
N ILE A 246 -13.04 -5.02 -13.48
CA ILE A 246 -12.06 -6.02 -13.00
C ILE A 246 -10.88 -6.14 -13.97
N SER A 247 -11.14 -6.28 -15.27
CA SER A 247 -10.10 -6.37 -16.31
C SER A 247 -9.24 -5.10 -16.42
N ASN A 248 -9.78 -3.95 -16.02
CA ASN A 248 -9.04 -2.68 -16.03
C ASN A 248 -8.07 -2.52 -14.85
N THR A 249 -8.16 -3.37 -13.82
CA THR A 249 -7.27 -3.31 -12.66
C THR A 249 -5.90 -3.91 -12.96
N LYS A 250 -4.87 -3.33 -12.33
CA LYS A 250 -3.51 -3.80 -12.47
C LYS A 250 -2.99 -4.41 -11.17
N THR A 251 -2.59 -5.67 -11.22
CA THR A 251 -2.01 -6.40 -10.09
C THR A 251 -0.53 -6.70 -10.29
N CYS A 252 -0.06 -6.82 -11.54
CA CYS A 252 1.29 -7.26 -11.88
C CYS A 252 2.39 -6.36 -11.33
N SER A 253 3.33 -6.93 -10.56
CA SER A 253 4.49 -6.23 -10.01
C SER A 253 5.69 -6.14 -10.97
N LYS A 254 5.71 -6.94 -12.05
CA LYS A 254 6.80 -7.00 -13.04
C LYS A 254 6.54 -6.15 -14.27
N MET A 255 6.11 -4.92 -14.11
CA MET A 255 5.70 -4.09 -15.23
C MET A 255 6.81 -3.41 -16.02
N PRO A 256 6.39 -2.78 -17.16
CA PRO A 256 6.93 -2.94 -18.50
C PRO A 256 8.34 -2.38 -18.60
N GLY A 257 9.26 -3.21 -18.62
CA GLY A 257 10.69 -2.98 -18.81
C GLY A 257 11.43 -4.29 -19.03
N SER A 258 10.78 -5.43 -18.75
CA SER A 258 11.36 -6.73 -19.08
C SER A 258 11.23 -6.98 -20.59
N LYS A 259 12.28 -7.52 -21.23
CA LYS A 259 12.30 -7.90 -22.66
C LYS A 259 11.09 -8.76 -23.07
N ALA A 260 10.55 -9.58 -22.14
CA ALA A 260 9.37 -10.41 -22.35
C ALA A 260 8.07 -9.60 -22.60
N PHE A 261 8.00 -8.35 -22.08
CA PHE A 261 6.86 -7.46 -22.29
C PHE A 261 6.99 -6.58 -23.54
N HIS A 262 8.22 -6.28 -23.99
CA HIS A 262 8.44 -5.43 -25.17
C HIS A 262 7.83 -6.00 -26.45
N ASN A 263 7.89 -7.32 -26.63
CA ASN A 263 7.39 -7.99 -27.83
C ASN A 263 5.87 -8.15 -27.88
N ARG A 264 5.15 -7.77 -26.79
CA ARG A 264 3.68 -7.92 -26.67
C ARG A 264 2.95 -6.63 -26.33
N LYS A 265 3.60 -5.48 -26.44
CA LYS A 265 3.00 -4.15 -26.20
C LYS A 265 1.70 -3.91 -27.00
N ASN A 266 1.55 -4.54 -28.15
CA ASN A 266 0.41 -4.37 -29.03
C ASN A 266 -0.80 -5.23 -28.67
N SER A 267 -0.70 -6.15 -27.69
CA SER A 267 -1.78 -7.05 -27.31
C SER A 267 -2.69 -6.54 -26.20
N GLY A 268 -2.40 -5.38 -25.62
CA GLY A 268 -3.17 -4.85 -24.48
C GLY A 268 -2.98 -5.59 -23.15
N ILE A 269 -2.24 -6.72 -23.14
CA ILE A 269 -2.06 -7.58 -21.96
C ILE A 269 -1.18 -6.87 -20.92
N CYS A 270 -1.73 -6.70 -19.71
CA CYS A 270 -1.09 -6.00 -18.60
C CYS A 270 -0.55 -6.91 -17.49
N GLN A 271 -0.82 -8.22 -17.53
CA GLN A 271 -0.51 -9.18 -16.46
C GLN A 271 0.51 -10.21 -16.94
N CYS A 272 1.60 -10.45 -16.17
CA CYS A 272 2.62 -11.43 -16.58
C CYS A 272 2.21 -12.89 -16.33
N GLY A 273 1.35 -13.14 -15.34
CA GLY A 273 0.90 -14.47 -14.94
C GLY A 273 1.82 -15.21 -13.95
N ILE A 274 3.09 -14.83 -13.82
CA ILE A 274 4.11 -15.58 -13.06
C ILE A 274 4.62 -14.88 -11.79
N CYS A 275 4.35 -13.59 -11.59
CA CYS A 275 4.73 -12.95 -10.32
C CYS A 275 3.72 -13.31 -9.24
N THR A 276 4.14 -13.28 -7.98
CA THR A 276 3.29 -13.63 -6.82
C THR A 276 1.92 -12.95 -6.87
N ALA A 277 1.89 -11.66 -7.19
CA ALA A 277 0.64 -10.91 -7.28
C ALA A 277 -0.29 -11.42 -8.42
N CYS A 278 0.26 -11.78 -9.59
CA CYS A 278 -0.52 -12.38 -10.68
C CYS A 278 -0.99 -13.79 -10.32
N ILE A 279 -0.15 -14.59 -9.67
CA ILE A 279 -0.52 -15.95 -9.22
C ILE A 279 -1.70 -15.86 -8.24
N LEU A 280 -1.59 -15.02 -7.22
CA LEU A 280 -2.67 -14.83 -6.24
C LEU A 280 -3.95 -14.28 -6.87
N ARG A 281 -3.83 -13.40 -7.87
CA ARG A 281 -5.00 -12.93 -8.61
C ARG A 281 -5.67 -14.05 -9.36
N GLN A 282 -4.93 -14.88 -10.10
CA GLN A 282 -5.49 -16.01 -10.85
C GLN A 282 -6.16 -17.01 -9.92
N ILE A 283 -5.51 -17.36 -8.80
CA ILE A 283 -6.10 -18.24 -7.78
C ILE A 283 -7.40 -17.63 -7.24
N GLY A 284 -7.40 -16.34 -6.88
CA GLY A 284 -8.59 -15.66 -6.39
C GLY A 284 -9.71 -15.62 -7.43
N MET A 285 -9.40 -15.34 -8.70
CA MET A 285 -10.39 -15.28 -9.77
C MET A 285 -11.04 -16.65 -10.06
N VAL A 286 -10.25 -17.72 -10.09
CA VAL A 286 -10.78 -19.09 -10.31
C VAL A 286 -11.72 -19.51 -9.19
N ASN A 287 -11.44 -19.09 -7.96
CA ASN A 287 -12.24 -19.44 -6.77
C ASN A 287 -13.36 -18.41 -6.48
N SER A 288 -13.54 -17.40 -7.31
CA SER A 288 -14.60 -16.41 -7.18
C SER A 288 -15.73 -16.63 -8.19
N SER A 289 -16.88 -16.05 -7.92
CA SER A 289 -18.01 -16.02 -8.87
C SER A 289 -17.77 -15.18 -10.13
N LYS A 290 -16.58 -14.56 -10.25
CA LYS A 290 -16.28 -13.52 -11.26
C LYS A 290 -15.14 -13.89 -12.22
N SER A 291 -14.76 -15.16 -12.28
CA SER A 291 -13.63 -15.65 -13.10
C SER A 291 -13.65 -15.19 -14.55
N LYS A 292 -14.82 -15.11 -15.17
CA LYS A 292 -15.00 -14.68 -16.58
C LYS A 292 -14.69 -13.21 -16.85
N TYR A 293 -14.51 -12.38 -15.82
CA TYR A 293 -14.23 -10.95 -15.96
C TYR A 293 -12.75 -10.61 -15.78
N ASP A 294 -11.90 -11.64 -15.63
CA ASP A 294 -10.46 -11.41 -15.45
C ASP A 294 -9.80 -10.93 -16.74
N ASP A 295 -8.58 -10.41 -16.57
CA ASP A 295 -7.71 -9.97 -17.65
C ASP A 295 -6.96 -11.17 -18.27
N HIS A 296 -6.32 -10.93 -19.42
CA HIS A 296 -5.47 -11.92 -20.05
C HIS A 296 -4.05 -11.89 -19.46
N TYR A 297 -3.46 -13.07 -19.35
CA TYR A 297 -2.10 -13.26 -18.84
C TYR A 297 -1.17 -13.71 -19.97
N ILE A 298 0.09 -13.23 -19.92
CA ILE A 298 1.13 -13.71 -20.85
C ILE A 298 1.38 -15.21 -20.64
N LEU A 299 1.46 -15.61 -19.38
CA LEU A 299 1.63 -17.00 -18.96
C LEU A 299 0.51 -17.33 -17.96
N PRO A 300 -0.62 -17.84 -18.42
CA PRO A 300 -1.68 -18.28 -17.52
C PRO A 300 -1.23 -19.52 -16.74
N LEU A 301 -1.71 -19.64 -15.50
CA LEU A 301 -1.47 -20.84 -14.70
C LEU A 301 -2.31 -22.00 -15.23
N ASN A 302 -1.73 -23.20 -15.21
CA ASN A 302 -2.47 -24.41 -15.47
C ASN A 302 -3.38 -24.73 -14.26
N ILE A 303 -4.68 -24.92 -14.50
CA ILE A 303 -5.69 -25.10 -13.44
C ILE A 303 -5.42 -26.34 -12.59
N SER A 304 -4.86 -27.41 -13.15
CA SER A 304 -4.50 -28.61 -12.39
C SER A 304 -3.39 -28.35 -11.35
N LEU A 305 -2.45 -27.48 -11.67
CA LEU A 305 -1.42 -27.03 -10.74
C LEU A 305 -1.97 -26.07 -9.68
N LEU A 306 -2.99 -25.29 -10.02
CA LEU A 306 -3.69 -24.38 -9.12
C LEU A 306 -4.36 -25.10 -7.96
N ASN A 307 -5.04 -26.21 -8.23
CA ASN A 307 -5.77 -26.97 -7.20
C ASN A 307 -4.83 -27.53 -6.11
N SER A 308 -3.63 -27.94 -6.48
CA SER A 308 -2.63 -28.38 -5.50
C SER A 308 -2.05 -27.23 -4.68
N ILE A 309 -1.86 -26.04 -5.27
CA ILE A 309 -1.38 -24.85 -4.58
C ILE A 309 -2.46 -24.28 -3.62
N ILE A 310 -3.73 -24.34 -4.00
CA ILE A 310 -4.86 -23.91 -3.17
C ILE A 310 -4.94 -24.72 -1.89
N ALA A 311 -4.80 -26.02 -1.96
CA ALA A 311 -4.83 -26.92 -0.79
C ALA A 311 -3.72 -26.54 0.22
N VAL A 312 -2.51 -26.21 -0.26
CA VAL A 312 -1.38 -25.78 0.57
C VAL A 312 -1.63 -24.40 1.20
N SER A 313 -2.21 -23.46 0.43
CA SER A 313 -2.49 -22.10 0.94
C SER A 313 -3.58 -22.11 2.03
N TYR A 314 -4.59 -22.95 1.89
CA TYR A 314 -5.66 -23.08 2.88
C TYR A 314 -5.18 -23.67 4.22
N THR A 315 -4.28 -24.64 4.16
CA THR A 315 -3.67 -25.22 5.38
C THR A 315 -2.78 -24.23 6.13
N HIS A 316 -2.03 -23.38 5.40
CA HIS A 316 -1.21 -22.34 6.03
C HIS A 316 -2.02 -21.20 6.67
N LEU A 317 -3.13 -20.77 6.04
CA LEU A 317 -4.00 -19.76 6.63
C LEU A 317 -4.64 -20.24 7.96
N ARG A 318 -5.15 -21.47 8.01
CA ARG A 318 -5.69 -22.04 9.26
C ARG A 318 -4.64 -22.19 10.35
N ALA A 319 -3.41 -22.55 10.03
CA ALA A 319 -2.33 -22.66 11.00
C ALA A 319 -1.95 -21.29 11.60
N HIS A 320 -2.09 -20.19 10.84
CA HIS A 320 -1.86 -18.82 11.34
C HIS A 320 -3.02 -18.27 12.16
N GLU A 321 -4.27 -18.65 11.88
CA GLU A 321 -5.41 -18.29 12.72
C GLU A 321 -5.27 -18.89 14.13
N THR A 322 -4.79 -20.13 14.23
CA THR A 322 -4.54 -20.78 15.54
C THR A 322 -3.36 -20.17 16.30
N SER A 323 -2.35 -19.64 15.61
CA SER A 323 -1.22 -18.96 16.28
C SER A 323 -1.52 -17.50 16.66
N ALA A 324 -2.45 -16.83 15.98
CA ALA A 324 -2.88 -15.47 16.35
C ALA A 324 -3.73 -15.46 17.65
N HIS A 325 -4.38 -16.56 17.99
CA HIS A 325 -5.09 -16.71 19.25
C HIS A 325 -4.19 -17.05 20.46
N MET A 326 -2.90 -17.35 20.23
CA MET A 326 -1.94 -17.66 21.32
C MET A 326 -1.04 -16.48 21.71
N VAL A 327 -1.28 -15.28 21.21
CA VAL A 327 -0.55 -14.06 21.56
C VAL A 327 -1.57 -12.96 21.91
N CYS A 328 -2.35 -13.20 22.94
CA CYS A 328 -3.04 -12.18 23.73
C CYS A 328 -2.41 -12.13 25.11
#